data_af226e8042f30b6b504fa3c500446ca7
#
_entry.id   af226e8042f30b6b504fa3c500446ca7
#
_cell.length_a   1.000
_cell.length_b   1.000
_cell.length_c   1.000
_cell.angle_alpha   90.00
_cell.angle_beta   90.00
_cell.angle_gamma   90.00
#
_symmetry.space_group_name_H-M   'P 1'
#
loop_
_entity.id
_entity.type
_entity.pdbx_description
1 polymer ?
#
loop_
_entity_poly.entity_id
_entity_poly.type
_entity_poly.pdbx_seq_one_letter_code
_entity_poly.pdbx_strand_id
1 'polypeptide(L)'
;MNKPYFIFLLIAGLLSCSPTRKAVTVRIKNPTDLQRQDALVIIDLNKFSRSALKVKPVIVKAGHEEIPVQKFGNELYLVADFEPAEEKTLFLQTVRAIHRYPQRAHAELSRKTGGRFEGNLYVGGTFEKVTEEVVPPEHAIHDNYYRYEGPGWESDRVGYRYYLDERSRIDIFGKRVTRMVLPEVGLDGLDSYHELAEWGADIFKVGESLGIGSVGTFLKGAARQINRTDSTRVRIVADGPVWAEILTDYYGWQVDQHKLHLESHLAIHAGTRLTKHSICIHNGLENLVTGLVKTKGCSYIEGAPHDNSSDWRYIALWGKQSLMGDNLGTAIFFRGNDLIQKSEDDLNYLVVLKPGGGRLTYYFAAAWEAEPDGIKTEGEFTDYLEQTVMELNNPIKVIY
;
A
#
# COMPACT_ATOMS: atom_id res chain seq x y z
N MET A 1 48.16 22.38 -72.53
CA MET A 1 48.07 23.11 -71.25
C MET A 1 46.64 23.03 -70.75
N ASN A 2 46.32 21.99 -69.94
CA ASN A 2 45.00 21.79 -69.38
C ASN A 2 45.03 22.22 -67.92
N LYS A 3 44.18 23.18 -67.52
CA LYS A 3 43.97 23.62 -66.16
C LYS A 3 42.88 22.78 -65.55
N PRO A 4 43.04 22.21 -64.28
CA PRO A 4 41.95 21.56 -63.57
C PRO A 4 41.10 22.59 -62.82
N TYR A 5 39.78 22.50 -62.96
CA TYR A 5 38.82 23.26 -62.19
C TYR A 5 38.59 22.49 -60.88
N PHE A 6 38.89 23.11 -59.74
CA PHE A 6 38.52 22.64 -58.41
C PHE A 6 37.07 23.06 -58.09
N ILE A 7 36.15 22.09 -57.93
CA ILE A 7 34.81 22.37 -57.51
C ILE A 7 34.83 22.25 -55.97
N PHE A 8 34.63 23.38 -55.29
CA PHE A 8 34.42 23.41 -53.85
C PHE A 8 32.94 23.00 -53.54
N LEU A 9 32.74 21.82 -52.98
CA LEU A 9 31.42 21.40 -52.46
C LEU A 9 31.23 22.02 -51.07
N LEU A 10 30.37 23.04 -50.98
CA LEU A 10 29.95 23.63 -49.69
C LEU A 10 28.94 22.68 -49.04
N ILE A 11 29.37 21.89 -48.04
CA ILE A 11 28.45 21.09 -47.19
C ILE A 11 27.84 22.07 -46.19
N ALA A 12 26.61 22.53 -46.49
CA ALA A 12 25.79 23.24 -45.52
C ALA A 12 25.30 22.25 -44.45
N GLY A 13 25.97 22.24 -43.30
CA GLY A 13 25.52 21.50 -42.11
C GLY A 13 24.20 22.07 -41.60
N LEU A 14 23.11 21.39 -41.88
CA LEU A 14 21.83 21.65 -41.21
C LEU A 14 21.96 21.29 -39.72
N LEU A 15 22.30 22.30 -38.92
CA LEU A 15 22.11 22.25 -37.48
C LEU A 15 20.60 22.11 -37.23
N SER A 16 20.12 20.88 -37.11
CA SER A 16 18.78 20.58 -36.66
C SER A 16 18.66 21.01 -35.17
N CYS A 17 18.25 22.24 -34.97
CA CYS A 17 17.84 22.75 -33.66
C CYS A 17 16.53 22.06 -33.28
N SER A 18 16.62 20.88 -32.68
CA SER A 18 15.45 20.29 -32.04
C SER A 18 14.95 21.28 -30.99
N PRO A 19 13.65 21.68 -31.01
CA PRO A 19 13.14 22.59 -30.00
C PRO A 19 13.29 21.91 -28.65
N THR A 20 14.16 22.46 -27.81
CA THR A 20 14.30 22.08 -26.43
C THR A 20 12.92 22.26 -25.77
N ARG A 21 12.19 21.14 -25.58
CA ARG A 21 10.90 21.15 -24.89
C ARG A 21 11.18 21.69 -23.51
N LYS A 22 10.70 22.91 -23.22
CA LYS A 22 10.83 23.51 -21.88
C LYS A 22 10.30 22.51 -20.84
N ALA A 23 11.16 22.07 -19.94
CA ALA A 23 10.76 21.26 -18.80
C ALA A 23 9.78 22.08 -17.95
N VAL A 24 8.81 21.40 -17.35
CA VAL A 24 7.93 22.01 -16.34
C VAL A 24 8.59 21.76 -14.99
N THR A 25 8.70 22.78 -14.17
CA THR A 25 9.29 22.70 -12.84
C THR A 25 8.20 22.60 -11.76
N VAL A 26 8.50 21.87 -10.72
CA VAL A 26 7.72 21.82 -9.48
C VAL A 26 8.70 21.77 -8.30
N ARG A 27 8.39 22.46 -7.22
CA ARG A 27 9.19 22.38 -5.99
C ARG A 27 8.50 21.46 -4.99
N ILE A 28 9.29 20.66 -4.32
CA ILE A 28 8.82 19.78 -3.25
C ILE A 28 9.59 20.12 -1.98
N LYS A 29 8.91 20.15 -0.83
CA LYS A 29 9.50 20.60 0.43
C LYS A 29 9.14 19.66 1.58
N ASN A 30 10.13 19.23 2.33
CA ASN A 30 9.96 18.65 3.64
C ASN A 30 9.59 19.78 4.64
N PRO A 31 8.38 19.78 5.21
CA PRO A 31 7.97 20.84 6.12
C PRO A 31 8.47 20.66 7.56
N THR A 32 9.22 19.58 7.85
CA THR A 32 9.66 19.20 9.20
C THR A 32 11.17 19.33 9.37
N ASP A 33 11.61 19.37 10.63
CA ASP A 33 13.02 19.35 11.02
C ASP A 33 13.60 17.94 11.10
N LEU A 34 12.89 16.93 10.58
CA LEU A 34 13.32 15.55 10.53
C LEU A 34 13.84 15.18 9.14
N GLN A 35 14.87 14.35 9.10
CA GLN A 35 15.26 13.63 7.89
C GLN A 35 14.15 12.65 7.50
N ARG A 36 13.83 12.55 6.22
CA ARG A 36 12.82 11.63 5.70
C ARG A 36 13.41 10.76 4.60
N GLN A 37 13.20 9.47 4.72
CA GLN A 37 13.60 8.49 3.70
C GLN A 37 12.37 8.00 2.94
N ASP A 38 12.52 7.81 1.64
CA ASP A 38 11.46 7.31 0.76
C ASP A 38 10.11 8.04 0.95
N ALA A 39 10.15 9.36 1.25
CA ALA A 39 8.94 10.13 1.48
C ALA A 39 8.09 10.22 0.21
N LEU A 40 6.82 9.83 0.31
CA LEU A 40 5.90 9.85 -0.82
C LEU A 40 5.61 11.29 -1.26
N VAL A 41 5.74 11.52 -2.57
CA VAL A 41 5.39 12.76 -3.24
C VAL A 41 4.36 12.46 -4.33
N ILE A 42 3.21 13.15 -4.27
CA ILE A 42 2.15 13.02 -5.28
C ILE A 42 2.00 14.36 -5.99
N ILE A 43 2.27 14.38 -7.30
CA ILE A 43 2.19 15.59 -8.13
C ILE A 43 0.92 15.53 -8.96
N ASP A 44 -0.02 16.43 -8.72
CA ASP A 44 -1.26 16.57 -9.50
C ASP A 44 -1.00 17.25 -10.84
N LEU A 45 -1.11 16.50 -11.94
CA LEU A 45 -0.92 16.99 -13.29
C LEU A 45 -2.02 17.96 -13.74
N ASN A 46 -3.14 18.06 -13.04
CA ASN A 46 -4.20 19.02 -13.32
C ASN A 46 -3.79 20.46 -12.95
N LYS A 47 -2.81 20.62 -12.08
CA LYS A 47 -2.25 21.93 -11.71
C LYS A 47 -1.44 22.58 -12.84
N PHE A 48 -1.09 21.82 -13.87
CA PHE A 48 -0.33 22.34 -15.01
C PHE A 48 -1.22 22.61 -16.22
N SER A 49 -1.03 23.75 -16.87
CA SER A 49 -1.72 24.12 -18.11
C SER A 49 -1.29 23.24 -19.31
N ARG A 50 -0.16 22.53 -19.19
CA ARG A 50 0.42 21.73 -20.26
C ARG A 50 -0.28 20.36 -20.39
N SER A 51 -1.25 20.26 -21.29
CA SER A 51 -2.03 19.03 -21.53
C SER A 51 -1.18 17.80 -21.89
N ALA A 52 0.00 17.99 -22.51
CA ALA A 52 0.90 16.89 -22.87
C ALA A 52 1.38 16.06 -21.66
N LEU A 53 1.47 16.64 -20.45
CA LEU A 53 1.83 15.91 -19.24
C LEU A 53 0.74 14.88 -18.85
N LYS A 54 -0.51 15.15 -19.20
CA LYS A 54 -1.65 14.26 -18.86
C LYS A 54 -1.74 13.05 -19.79
N VAL A 55 -1.32 13.19 -21.06
CA VAL A 55 -1.52 12.14 -22.09
C VAL A 55 -0.27 11.40 -22.50
N LYS A 56 0.93 11.97 -22.26
CA LYS A 56 2.22 11.36 -22.64
C LYS A 56 2.92 10.76 -21.42
N PRO A 57 3.84 9.80 -21.64
CA PRO A 57 4.76 9.38 -20.59
C PRO A 57 5.61 10.57 -20.09
N VAL A 58 5.85 10.59 -18.79
CA VAL A 58 6.59 11.65 -18.09
C VAL A 58 7.74 11.02 -17.34
N ILE A 59 8.92 11.64 -17.43
CA ILE A 59 10.05 11.38 -16.52
C ILE A 59 10.19 12.57 -15.57
N VAL A 60 10.73 12.31 -14.41
CA VAL A 60 11.02 13.33 -13.40
C VAL A 60 12.51 13.33 -13.10
N LYS A 61 13.11 14.52 -13.01
CA LYS A 61 14.53 14.68 -12.71
C LYS A 61 14.73 15.63 -11.53
N ALA A 62 15.67 15.29 -10.66
CA ALA A 62 16.27 16.21 -9.70
C ALA A 62 17.68 16.57 -10.20
N GLY A 63 17.86 17.81 -10.67
CA GLY A 63 19.09 18.18 -11.38
C GLY A 63 19.28 17.34 -12.65
N HIS A 64 20.34 16.52 -12.67
CA HIS A 64 20.64 15.61 -13.79
C HIS A 64 20.16 14.19 -13.58
N GLU A 65 19.81 13.82 -12.37
CA GLU A 65 19.38 12.47 -11.98
C GLU A 65 17.90 12.26 -12.28
N GLU A 66 17.58 11.13 -12.91
CA GLU A 66 16.20 10.70 -13.15
C GLU A 66 15.69 9.92 -11.93
N ILE A 67 14.55 10.36 -11.39
CA ILE A 67 13.90 9.73 -10.24
C ILE A 67 12.85 8.73 -10.76
N PRO A 68 12.78 7.51 -10.20
CA PRO A 68 11.71 6.58 -10.49
C PRO A 68 10.34 7.21 -10.22
N VAL A 69 9.47 7.18 -11.22
CA VAL A 69 8.14 7.77 -11.18
C VAL A 69 7.11 6.85 -11.77
N GLN A 70 5.95 6.82 -11.15
CA GLN A 70 4.78 6.11 -11.64
C GLN A 70 3.65 7.09 -11.92
N LYS A 71 3.11 7.02 -13.13
CA LYS A 71 1.91 7.78 -13.47
C LYS A 71 0.68 6.91 -13.21
N PHE A 72 -0.22 7.40 -12.38
CA PHE A 72 -1.50 6.77 -12.12
C PHE A 72 -2.61 7.82 -12.22
N GLY A 73 -3.54 7.63 -13.14
CA GLY A 73 -4.52 8.65 -13.48
C GLY A 73 -3.86 9.96 -13.96
N ASN A 74 -4.22 11.05 -13.33
CA ASN A 74 -3.66 12.39 -13.56
C ASN A 74 -2.62 12.78 -12.49
N GLU A 75 -2.02 11.82 -11.82
CA GLU A 75 -1.02 12.05 -10.78
C GLU A 75 0.29 11.34 -11.11
N LEU A 76 1.39 11.90 -10.63
CA LEU A 76 2.69 11.26 -10.62
C LEU A 76 3.07 10.93 -9.19
N TYR A 77 3.40 9.67 -8.96
CA TYR A 77 3.86 9.13 -7.68
C TYR A 77 5.36 8.91 -7.75
N LEU A 78 6.08 9.43 -6.80
CA LEU A 78 7.51 9.18 -6.61
C LEU A 78 7.83 9.17 -5.13
N VAL A 79 8.97 8.59 -4.76
CA VAL A 79 9.55 8.71 -3.42
C VAL A 79 10.86 9.45 -3.51
N ALA A 80 11.17 10.21 -2.47
CA ALA A 80 12.43 10.96 -2.36
C ALA A 80 12.86 11.08 -0.91
N ASP A 81 14.19 11.11 -0.72
CA ASP A 81 14.78 11.41 0.58
C ASP A 81 14.86 12.92 0.77
N PHE A 82 14.79 13.37 2.00
CA PHE A 82 14.91 14.77 2.36
C PHE A 82 15.72 14.94 3.63
N GLU A 83 16.61 15.95 3.61
CA GLU A 83 17.16 16.51 4.82
C GLU A 83 16.11 17.37 5.57
N PRO A 84 16.35 17.72 6.85
CA PRO A 84 15.49 18.64 7.60
C PRO A 84 15.19 19.93 6.83
N ALA A 85 13.90 20.28 6.73
CA ALA A 85 13.39 21.49 6.04
C ALA A 85 13.82 21.65 4.56
N GLU A 86 14.37 20.60 3.93
CA GLU A 86 14.91 20.66 2.58
C GLU A 86 13.81 20.93 1.54
N GLU A 87 14.17 21.73 0.54
CA GLU A 87 13.39 21.99 -0.66
C GLU A 87 14.15 21.51 -1.89
N LYS A 88 13.50 20.70 -2.75
CA LYS A 88 14.06 20.21 -4.02
C LYS A 88 13.26 20.73 -5.19
N THR A 89 13.95 21.04 -6.30
CA THR A 89 13.30 21.37 -7.58
C THR A 89 13.31 20.16 -8.50
N LEU A 90 12.13 19.75 -8.94
CA LEU A 90 11.93 18.68 -9.88
C LEU A 90 11.61 19.22 -11.29
N PHE A 91 12.10 18.52 -12.31
CA PHE A 91 11.89 18.84 -13.71
C PHE A 91 11.06 17.73 -14.36
N LEU A 92 9.83 18.06 -14.77
CA LEU A 92 8.92 17.15 -15.44
C LEU A 92 9.12 17.27 -16.96
N GLN A 93 9.38 16.16 -17.61
CA GLN A 93 9.64 16.12 -19.04
C GLN A 93 8.83 15.01 -19.71
N THR A 94 8.09 15.35 -20.77
CA THR A 94 7.40 14.35 -21.59
C THR A 94 8.38 13.60 -22.48
N VAL A 95 8.24 12.29 -22.54
CA VAL A 95 9.06 11.40 -23.37
C VAL A 95 8.20 10.63 -24.38
N ARG A 96 8.83 9.90 -25.29
CA ARG A 96 8.13 9.13 -26.33
C ARG A 96 7.67 7.77 -25.84
N ALA A 97 8.46 7.15 -24.96
CA ALA A 97 8.21 5.83 -24.40
C ALA A 97 8.21 5.89 -22.88
N ILE A 98 7.52 4.93 -22.25
CA ILE A 98 7.53 4.77 -20.80
C ILE A 98 8.91 4.24 -20.39
N HIS A 99 9.55 4.91 -19.44
CA HIS A 99 10.75 4.39 -18.79
C HIS A 99 10.33 3.33 -17.76
N ARG A 100 11.12 2.27 -17.68
CA ARG A 100 10.90 1.19 -16.71
C ARG A 100 11.90 1.36 -15.56
N TYR A 101 11.40 1.28 -14.35
CA TYR A 101 12.18 1.36 -13.11
C TYR A 101 12.10 0.04 -12.35
N PRO A 102 13.07 -0.28 -11.50
CA PRO A 102 12.95 -1.40 -10.57
C PRO A 102 11.69 -1.27 -9.72
N GLN A 103 10.99 -2.38 -9.56
CA GLN A 103 9.75 -2.41 -8.79
C GLN A 103 10.07 -2.44 -7.30
N ARG A 104 9.51 -1.49 -6.53
CA ARG A 104 9.65 -1.36 -5.09
C ARG A 104 8.29 -1.37 -4.35
N ALA A 105 7.19 -1.42 -5.10
CA ALA A 105 5.85 -1.70 -4.62
C ALA A 105 5.18 -2.67 -5.58
N HIS A 106 4.36 -3.60 -5.08
CA HIS A 106 3.72 -4.62 -5.89
C HIS A 106 2.36 -5.00 -5.32
N ALA A 107 1.42 -5.29 -6.19
CA ALA A 107 0.15 -5.91 -5.84
C ALA A 107 -0.24 -6.95 -6.88
N GLU A 108 -0.80 -8.06 -6.42
CA GLU A 108 -1.26 -9.12 -7.31
C GLU A 108 -2.46 -9.88 -6.76
N LEU A 109 -3.17 -10.52 -7.68
CA LEU A 109 -4.16 -11.55 -7.42
C LEU A 109 -3.90 -12.71 -8.37
N SER A 110 -3.85 -13.94 -7.85
CA SER A 110 -3.72 -15.14 -8.65
C SER A 110 -4.76 -16.16 -8.22
N ARG A 111 -5.46 -16.73 -9.20
CA ARG A 111 -6.43 -17.82 -9.02
C ARG A 111 -6.11 -19.00 -9.90
N LYS A 112 -6.60 -20.17 -9.53
CA LYS A 112 -6.46 -21.35 -10.37
C LYS A 112 -7.42 -21.33 -11.56
N THR A 113 -6.93 -21.80 -12.71
CA THR A 113 -7.70 -22.03 -13.92
C THR A 113 -7.50 -23.47 -14.40
N GLY A 114 -8.50 -24.01 -15.10
CA GLY A 114 -8.45 -25.39 -15.65
C GLY A 114 -8.76 -26.49 -14.65
N GLY A 115 -9.17 -26.13 -13.42
CA GLY A 115 -9.68 -27.05 -12.40
C GLY A 115 -11.19 -26.90 -12.19
N ARG A 116 -11.69 -27.40 -11.05
CA ARG A 116 -13.10 -27.28 -10.64
C ARG A 116 -13.23 -27.35 -9.12
N PHE A 117 -14.30 -26.81 -8.59
CA PHE A 117 -14.69 -27.04 -7.20
C PHE A 117 -15.22 -28.48 -7.02
N GLU A 118 -14.69 -29.17 -6.01
CA GLU A 118 -15.15 -30.48 -5.52
C GLU A 118 -15.39 -30.36 -4.01
N GLY A 119 -16.65 -30.17 -3.60
CA GLY A 119 -16.97 -29.78 -2.22
C GLY A 119 -16.33 -28.44 -1.87
N ASN A 120 -15.57 -28.41 -0.78
CA ASN A 120 -14.88 -27.20 -0.30
C ASN A 120 -13.44 -27.06 -0.81
N LEU A 121 -13.06 -27.77 -1.87
CA LEU A 121 -11.71 -27.70 -2.43
C LEU A 121 -11.76 -27.38 -3.92
N TYR A 122 -10.81 -26.62 -4.41
CA TYR A 122 -10.59 -26.43 -5.84
C TYR A 122 -9.49 -27.40 -6.30
N VAL A 123 -9.88 -28.39 -7.11
CA VAL A 123 -9.03 -29.51 -7.53
C VAL A 123 -8.49 -29.27 -8.93
N GLY A 124 -7.19 -29.49 -9.10
CA GLY A 124 -6.49 -29.31 -10.38
C GLY A 124 -6.23 -27.85 -10.71
N GLY A 125 -5.85 -27.62 -11.97
CA GLY A 125 -5.55 -26.30 -12.51
C GLY A 125 -4.18 -25.76 -12.11
N THR A 126 -3.88 -24.57 -12.64
CA THR A 126 -2.64 -23.80 -12.39
C THR A 126 -2.98 -22.38 -12.01
N PHE A 127 -2.14 -21.73 -11.19
CA PHE A 127 -2.32 -20.35 -10.82
C PHE A 127 -2.02 -19.42 -12.01
N GLU A 128 -2.95 -18.51 -12.27
CA GLU A 128 -2.81 -17.44 -13.25
C GLU A 128 -3.08 -16.09 -12.58
N LYS A 129 -2.27 -15.09 -12.91
CA LYS A 129 -2.49 -13.70 -12.46
C LYS A 129 -3.71 -13.14 -13.16
N VAL A 130 -4.56 -12.47 -12.37
CA VAL A 130 -5.71 -11.71 -12.87
C VAL A 130 -5.66 -10.30 -12.32
N THR A 131 -6.19 -9.35 -13.07
CA THR A 131 -6.28 -7.94 -12.62
C THR A 131 -7.62 -7.62 -11.99
N GLU A 132 -8.60 -8.49 -12.19
CA GLU A 132 -9.96 -8.34 -11.67
C GLU A 132 -10.62 -9.71 -11.54
N GLU A 133 -11.41 -9.87 -10.48
CA GLU A 133 -12.15 -11.08 -10.20
C GLU A 133 -13.43 -10.76 -9.41
N VAL A 134 -14.50 -11.46 -9.70
CA VAL A 134 -15.66 -11.58 -8.81
C VAL A 134 -15.50 -12.90 -8.07
N VAL A 135 -15.46 -12.82 -6.74
CA VAL A 135 -15.25 -14.01 -5.90
C VAL A 135 -16.36 -15.03 -6.15
N PRO A 136 -16.01 -16.27 -6.55
CA PRO A 136 -16.99 -17.31 -6.76
C PRO A 136 -17.78 -17.61 -5.47
N PRO A 137 -19.08 -17.87 -5.55
CA PRO A 137 -19.89 -18.21 -4.39
C PRO A 137 -19.49 -19.55 -3.73
N GLU A 138 -18.76 -20.40 -4.45
CA GLU A 138 -18.22 -21.67 -3.94
C GLU A 138 -16.92 -21.49 -3.16
N HIS A 139 -16.28 -20.30 -3.25
CA HIS A 139 -15.03 -20.04 -2.56
C HIS A 139 -15.20 -20.15 -1.04
N ALA A 140 -14.31 -20.89 -0.40
CA ALA A 140 -14.33 -21.16 1.02
C ALA A 140 -12.91 -21.14 1.60
N ILE A 141 -12.83 -21.11 2.93
CA ILE A 141 -11.55 -21.15 3.67
C ILE A 141 -10.71 -22.35 3.21
N HIS A 142 -9.46 -22.11 2.88
CA HIS A 142 -8.46 -23.12 2.49
C HIS A 142 -8.85 -23.98 1.26
N ASP A 143 -9.70 -23.49 0.37
CA ASP A 143 -10.12 -24.22 -0.83
C ASP A 143 -9.03 -24.31 -1.91
N ASN A 144 -7.93 -23.58 -1.75
CA ASN A 144 -6.81 -23.54 -2.70
C ASN A 144 -7.17 -22.95 -4.07
N TYR A 145 -8.25 -22.17 -4.18
CA TYR A 145 -8.63 -21.46 -5.39
C TYR A 145 -7.77 -20.24 -5.62
N TYR A 146 -7.63 -19.39 -4.61
CA TYR A 146 -6.70 -18.28 -4.62
C TYR A 146 -5.33 -18.69 -4.08
N ARG A 147 -4.28 -18.15 -4.70
CA ARG A 147 -2.94 -18.26 -4.16
C ARG A 147 -2.87 -17.46 -2.85
N TYR A 148 -2.38 -18.05 -1.79
CA TYR A 148 -2.39 -17.50 -0.43
C TYR A 148 -3.71 -16.83 0.00
N GLU A 149 -4.86 -17.41 -0.44
CA GLU A 149 -6.22 -17.09 0.01
C GLU A 149 -6.79 -15.73 -0.46
N GLY A 150 -6.09 -15.02 -1.36
CA GLY A 150 -6.58 -13.76 -1.92
C GLY A 150 -5.51 -12.89 -2.55
N PRO A 151 -5.74 -11.58 -2.65
CA PRO A 151 -4.75 -10.64 -3.13
C PRO A 151 -3.65 -10.41 -2.11
N GLY A 152 -2.43 -10.15 -2.62
CA GLY A 152 -1.31 -9.68 -1.83
C GLY A 152 -0.80 -8.34 -2.33
N TRP A 153 -0.18 -7.59 -1.43
CA TRP A 153 0.55 -6.37 -1.75
C TRP A 153 1.77 -6.24 -0.87
N GLU A 154 2.80 -5.64 -1.42
CA GLU A 154 4.08 -5.49 -0.73
C GLU A 154 4.81 -4.21 -1.14
N SER A 155 5.65 -3.74 -0.23
CA SER A 155 6.78 -2.86 -0.52
C SER A 155 8.09 -3.63 -0.44
N ASP A 156 9.20 -2.95 -0.63
CA ASP A 156 10.53 -3.49 -0.33
C ASP A 156 10.80 -3.69 1.18
N ARG A 157 9.81 -3.41 2.07
CA ARG A 157 9.93 -3.60 3.53
C ARG A 157 9.08 -4.76 4.04
N VAL A 158 7.83 -4.86 3.63
CA VAL A 158 6.84 -5.77 4.18
C VAL A 158 5.88 -6.24 3.10
N GLY A 159 5.29 -7.42 3.27
CA GLY A 159 4.18 -7.90 2.48
C GLY A 159 2.93 -8.11 3.33
N TYR A 160 1.80 -8.08 2.69
CA TYR A 160 0.49 -8.36 3.28
C TYR A 160 -0.34 -9.21 2.33
N ARG A 161 -1.30 -9.93 2.89
CA ARG A 161 -2.37 -10.60 2.13
C ARG A 161 -3.73 -10.31 2.75
N TYR A 162 -4.75 -10.42 1.93
CA TYR A 162 -6.14 -10.29 2.37
C TYR A 162 -6.92 -11.56 2.03
N TYR A 163 -7.62 -12.13 2.99
CA TYR A 163 -8.48 -13.30 2.77
C TYR A 163 -9.77 -12.90 2.08
N LEU A 164 -10.05 -13.48 0.91
CA LEU A 164 -11.29 -13.24 0.15
C LEU A 164 -12.46 -14.11 0.60
N ASP A 165 -12.25 -14.95 1.58
CA ASP A 165 -13.30 -15.76 2.21
C ASP A 165 -14.08 -14.99 3.31
N GLU A 166 -15.00 -15.66 4.00
CA GLU A 166 -15.83 -15.06 5.05
C GLU A 166 -15.06 -14.47 6.23
N ARG A 167 -13.77 -14.74 6.35
CA ARG A 167 -12.92 -14.15 7.39
C ARG A 167 -12.62 -12.68 7.10
N SER A 168 -12.45 -12.28 5.83
CA SER A 168 -12.16 -10.91 5.40
C SER A 168 -11.08 -10.23 6.25
N ARG A 169 -9.90 -10.87 6.37
CA ARG A 169 -8.82 -10.48 7.29
C ARG A 169 -7.53 -10.19 6.57
N ILE A 170 -6.73 -9.30 7.15
CA ILE A 170 -5.40 -8.95 6.67
C ILE A 170 -4.35 -9.66 7.52
N ASP A 171 -3.37 -10.23 6.84
CA ASP A 171 -2.27 -11.00 7.38
C ASP A 171 -0.92 -10.46 6.91
N ILE A 172 0.19 -10.89 7.52
CA ILE A 172 1.51 -10.29 7.34
C ILE A 172 2.49 -11.31 6.77
N PHE A 173 3.09 -10.97 5.63
CA PHE A 173 4.31 -11.61 5.15
C PHE A 173 5.54 -10.80 5.61
N GLY A 174 6.31 -11.34 6.54
CA GLY A 174 7.59 -10.80 6.94
C GLY A 174 8.65 -11.06 5.89
N LYS A 175 9.41 -10.02 5.51
CA LYS A 175 10.43 -10.09 4.47
C LYS A 175 11.83 -9.98 5.08
N ARG A 176 12.75 -10.84 4.67
CA ARG A 176 14.17 -10.78 4.98
C ARG A 176 15.02 -10.20 3.85
N VAL A 177 14.33 -9.80 2.77
CA VAL A 177 14.93 -9.25 1.54
C VAL A 177 14.13 -8.04 1.08
N THR A 178 14.78 -7.12 0.35
CA THR A 178 14.11 -5.91 -0.17
C THR A 178 13.49 -6.11 -1.56
N ARG A 179 13.76 -7.23 -2.24
CA ARG A 179 13.11 -7.54 -3.52
C ARG A 179 11.63 -7.87 -3.36
N MET A 180 10.85 -7.74 -4.41
CA MET A 180 9.47 -8.23 -4.44
C MET A 180 9.45 -9.76 -4.34
N VAL A 181 8.61 -10.32 -3.45
CA VAL A 181 8.58 -11.76 -3.15
C VAL A 181 7.24 -12.41 -3.49
N LEU A 182 6.14 -11.68 -3.47
CA LEU A 182 4.81 -12.23 -3.73
C LEU A 182 4.72 -13.04 -5.02
N PRO A 183 5.40 -12.68 -6.13
CA PRO A 183 5.37 -13.51 -7.34
C PRO A 183 5.85 -14.95 -7.16
N GLU A 184 6.61 -15.24 -6.12
CA GLU A 184 7.19 -16.56 -5.81
C GLU A 184 6.49 -17.27 -4.65
N VAL A 185 5.69 -16.55 -3.85
CA VAL A 185 5.03 -17.08 -2.64
C VAL A 185 3.81 -17.94 -3.02
N GLY A 186 3.67 -19.11 -2.40
CA GLY A 186 2.49 -19.97 -2.50
C GLY A 186 2.26 -20.64 -3.86
N LEU A 187 3.28 -20.73 -4.71
CA LEU A 187 3.18 -21.42 -6.01
C LEU A 187 3.00 -22.94 -5.87
N ASP A 188 3.50 -23.53 -4.81
CA ASP A 188 3.49 -24.94 -4.47
C ASP A 188 2.36 -25.34 -3.51
N GLY A 189 1.52 -24.39 -3.13
CA GLY A 189 0.34 -24.61 -2.28
C GLY A 189 0.32 -23.76 -1.01
N LEU A 190 -0.62 -24.08 -0.11
CA LEU A 190 -0.93 -23.28 1.08
C LEU A 190 0.09 -23.44 2.22
N ASP A 191 0.96 -24.45 2.20
CA ASP A 191 1.76 -24.78 3.38
C ASP A 191 3.19 -24.21 3.35
N SER A 192 3.79 -24.05 2.17
CA SER A 192 5.22 -23.72 2.04
C SER A 192 5.60 -22.34 2.58
N TYR A 193 4.73 -21.36 2.51
CA TYR A 193 5.03 -20.00 2.99
C TYR A 193 4.87 -19.82 4.50
N HIS A 194 4.41 -20.85 5.23
CA HIS A 194 4.43 -20.88 6.69
C HIS A 194 5.80 -21.29 7.26
N GLU A 195 6.68 -21.84 6.43
CA GLU A 195 8.05 -22.17 6.81
C GLU A 195 8.99 -20.99 6.49
N LEU A 196 9.95 -20.76 7.41
CA LEU A 196 10.93 -19.67 7.22
C LEU A 196 11.85 -19.97 6.05
N ALA A 197 11.71 -19.18 4.98
CA ALA A 197 12.52 -19.24 3.77
C ALA A 197 13.56 -18.09 3.72
N GLU A 198 14.37 -18.06 2.66
CA GLU A 198 15.32 -16.96 2.42
C GLU A 198 14.62 -15.61 2.33
N TRP A 199 13.47 -15.55 1.66
CA TRP A 199 12.71 -14.32 1.47
C TRP A 199 11.97 -13.85 2.74
N GLY A 200 11.66 -14.74 3.67
CA GLY A 200 10.83 -14.52 4.86
C GLY A 200 9.79 -15.63 5.03
N ALA A 201 8.64 -15.30 5.58
CA ALA A 201 7.53 -16.23 5.82
C ALA A 201 6.21 -15.49 6.07
N ASP A 202 5.10 -16.24 6.17
CA ASP A 202 3.91 -15.85 6.91
C ASP A 202 4.27 -15.83 8.40
N ILE A 203 4.23 -14.65 8.99
CA ILE A 203 4.76 -14.44 10.34
C ILE A 203 3.70 -14.12 11.38
N PHE A 204 2.41 -14.10 11.00
CA PHE A 204 1.40 -13.59 11.90
C PHE A 204 0.21 -14.52 12.07
N LYS A 205 -0.22 -14.74 13.30
CA LYS A 205 -1.38 -15.56 13.61
C LYS A 205 -2.64 -14.71 13.70
N VAL A 206 -3.40 -14.64 12.65
CA VAL A 206 -4.68 -13.92 12.61
C VAL A 206 -5.77 -14.62 13.41
N GLY A 207 -5.92 -15.94 13.26
CA GLY A 207 -6.95 -16.73 13.92
C GLY A 207 -8.37 -16.19 13.62
N GLU A 208 -9.19 -15.97 14.66
CA GLU A 208 -10.54 -15.41 14.54
C GLU A 208 -10.60 -13.89 14.82
N SER A 209 -9.46 -13.24 14.98
CA SER A 209 -9.35 -11.79 15.19
C SER A 209 -9.59 -11.00 13.90
N LEU A 210 -9.46 -9.66 13.95
CA LEU A 210 -9.44 -8.81 12.77
C LEU A 210 -8.09 -8.85 11.99
N GLY A 211 -7.07 -9.59 12.50
CA GLY A 211 -5.73 -9.51 11.93
C GLY A 211 -5.10 -8.14 12.15
N ILE A 212 -4.49 -7.59 11.11
CA ILE A 212 -3.92 -6.24 11.17
C ILE A 212 -4.70 -5.28 10.25
N GLY A 213 -5.40 -4.32 10.84
CA GLY A 213 -6.01 -3.25 10.04
C GLY A 213 -7.19 -3.64 9.16
N SER A 214 -7.78 -4.83 9.32
CA SER A 214 -9.00 -5.18 8.63
C SER A 214 -10.17 -4.32 9.11
N VAL A 215 -11.17 -4.15 8.25
CA VAL A 215 -12.34 -3.31 8.55
C VAL A 215 -13.55 -4.16 8.91
N GLY A 216 -14.34 -3.64 9.82
CA GLY A 216 -15.65 -4.14 10.21
C GLY A 216 -16.53 -3.05 10.77
N THR A 217 -17.60 -3.42 11.45
CA THR A 217 -18.43 -2.52 12.24
C THR A 217 -18.46 -2.95 13.70
N PHE A 218 -18.64 -1.99 14.62
CA PHE A 218 -18.71 -2.27 16.06
C PHE A 218 -20.17 -2.36 16.49
N LEU A 219 -20.59 -3.56 16.86
CA LEU A 219 -21.96 -3.85 17.25
C LEU A 219 -22.01 -4.67 18.54
N LYS A 220 -22.86 -4.25 19.50
CA LYS A 220 -23.09 -4.99 20.75
C LYS A 220 -21.80 -5.31 21.51
N GLY A 221 -20.87 -4.36 21.53
CA GLY A 221 -19.62 -4.49 22.29
C GLY A 221 -18.51 -5.32 21.61
N ALA A 222 -18.66 -5.71 20.36
CA ALA A 222 -17.66 -6.49 19.64
C ALA A 222 -17.51 -6.05 18.19
N ALA A 223 -16.35 -6.34 17.60
CA ALA A 223 -16.11 -6.16 16.18
C ALA A 223 -16.89 -7.21 15.35
N ARG A 224 -17.45 -6.77 14.24
CA ARG A 224 -18.10 -7.61 13.23
C ARG A 224 -17.45 -7.34 11.89
N GLN A 225 -16.70 -8.32 11.37
CA GLN A 225 -16.04 -8.25 10.07
C GLN A 225 -17.05 -8.36 8.92
N ILE A 226 -16.56 -8.12 7.70
CA ILE A 226 -17.33 -8.30 6.49
C ILE A 226 -17.39 -9.80 6.18
N ASN A 227 -18.45 -10.48 6.58
CA ASN A 227 -18.58 -11.94 6.46
C ASN A 227 -19.71 -12.39 5.52
N ARG A 228 -20.65 -11.51 5.18
CA ARG A 228 -21.77 -11.82 4.28
C ARG A 228 -21.97 -10.67 3.31
N THR A 229 -21.80 -10.96 2.03
CA THR A 229 -22.05 -10.03 0.92
C THR A 229 -22.91 -10.71 -0.14
N ASP A 230 -23.60 -9.93 -0.94
CA ASP A 230 -24.27 -10.49 -2.13
C ASP A 230 -23.25 -10.79 -3.23
N SER A 231 -22.15 -10.02 -3.29
CA SER A 231 -21.04 -10.20 -4.21
C SER A 231 -19.81 -9.43 -3.71
N THR A 232 -18.64 -10.01 -3.89
CA THR A 232 -17.36 -9.34 -3.65
C THR A 232 -16.55 -9.32 -4.95
N ARG A 233 -16.09 -8.12 -5.33
CA ARG A 233 -15.26 -7.92 -6.51
C ARG A 233 -13.93 -7.31 -6.11
N VAL A 234 -12.84 -7.89 -6.58
CA VAL A 234 -11.48 -7.40 -6.29
C VAL A 234 -10.78 -6.99 -7.58
N ARG A 235 -10.04 -5.88 -7.53
CA ARG A 235 -9.28 -5.34 -8.65
C ARG A 235 -7.89 -4.89 -8.21
N ILE A 236 -6.87 -5.22 -9.00
CA ILE A 236 -5.54 -4.62 -8.88
C ILE A 236 -5.59 -3.32 -9.69
N VAL A 237 -5.71 -2.18 -9.01
CA VAL A 237 -5.87 -0.87 -9.67
C VAL A 237 -4.55 -0.18 -9.95
N ALA A 238 -3.51 -0.51 -9.20
CA ALA A 238 -2.15 -0.08 -9.47
C ALA A 238 -1.16 -1.18 -9.08
N ASP A 239 -0.18 -1.42 -9.95
CA ASP A 239 0.96 -2.30 -9.72
C ASP A 239 2.17 -1.70 -10.43
N GLY A 240 3.05 -1.07 -9.69
CA GLY A 240 4.15 -0.35 -10.30
C GLY A 240 5.30 -0.02 -9.36
N PRO A 241 6.35 0.64 -9.88
CA PRO A 241 7.61 0.76 -9.18
C PRO A 241 7.52 1.55 -7.86
N VAL A 242 6.49 2.39 -7.70
CA VAL A 242 6.37 3.30 -6.56
C VAL A 242 5.10 3.07 -5.75
N TRP A 243 4.00 2.71 -6.40
CA TRP A 243 2.67 2.62 -5.79
C TRP A 243 1.96 1.37 -6.24
N ALA A 244 1.39 0.64 -5.30
CA ALA A 244 0.53 -0.51 -5.55
C ALA A 244 -0.78 -0.34 -4.78
N GLU A 245 -1.90 -0.71 -5.41
CA GLU A 245 -3.24 -0.51 -4.85
C GLU A 245 -4.21 -1.61 -5.27
N ILE A 246 -4.96 -2.10 -4.30
CA ILE A 246 -6.03 -3.08 -4.46
C ILE A 246 -7.35 -2.40 -4.10
N LEU A 247 -8.37 -2.57 -4.93
CA LEU A 247 -9.73 -2.16 -4.64
C LEU A 247 -10.61 -3.40 -4.50
N THR A 248 -11.30 -3.50 -3.37
CA THR A 248 -12.32 -4.51 -3.13
C THR A 248 -13.69 -3.85 -2.95
N ASP A 249 -14.65 -4.24 -3.78
CA ASP A 249 -16.03 -3.81 -3.71
C ASP A 249 -16.86 -4.89 -3.00
N TYR A 250 -17.48 -4.56 -1.89
CA TYR A 250 -18.40 -5.41 -1.13
C TYR A 250 -19.83 -4.97 -1.38
N TYR A 251 -20.53 -5.67 -2.27
CA TYR A 251 -21.92 -5.38 -2.56
C TYR A 251 -22.83 -6.15 -1.62
N GLY A 252 -23.78 -5.46 -0.98
CA GLY A 252 -24.76 -6.06 -0.11
C GLY A 252 -24.18 -6.63 1.18
N TRP A 253 -23.09 -6.00 1.73
CA TRP A 253 -22.60 -6.37 3.04
C TRP A 253 -23.70 -6.29 4.09
N GLN A 254 -24.02 -7.43 4.71
CA GLN A 254 -25.11 -7.55 5.65
C GLN A 254 -24.67 -7.10 7.04
N VAL A 255 -25.23 -5.99 7.51
CA VAL A 255 -25.07 -5.47 8.88
C VAL A 255 -26.45 -5.35 9.52
N ASP A 256 -26.75 -6.22 10.47
CA ASP A 256 -28.11 -6.41 11.02
C ASP A 256 -29.16 -6.57 9.89
N GLN A 257 -30.07 -5.62 9.76
CA GLN A 257 -31.13 -5.64 8.72
C GLN A 257 -30.76 -4.81 7.47
N HIS A 258 -29.59 -4.19 7.44
CA HIS A 258 -29.16 -3.32 6.38
C HIS A 258 -28.18 -4.03 5.42
N LYS A 259 -28.33 -3.74 4.14
CA LYS A 259 -27.33 -4.11 3.11
C LYS A 259 -26.57 -2.88 2.70
N LEU A 260 -25.26 -2.94 2.84
CA LEU A 260 -24.35 -1.83 2.56
C LEU A 260 -23.52 -2.13 1.30
N HIS A 261 -23.09 -1.07 0.64
CA HIS A 261 -22.02 -1.15 -0.35
C HIS A 261 -20.81 -0.42 0.20
N LEU A 262 -19.68 -1.14 0.28
CA LEU A 262 -18.43 -0.63 0.78
C LEU A 262 -17.31 -0.88 -0.24
N GLU A 263 -16.55 0.17 -0.55
CA GLU A 263 -15.31 0.10 -1.31
C GLU A 263 -14.13 0.20 -0.34
N SER A 264 -13.20 -0.74 -0.47
CA SER A 264 -11.97 -0.82 0.33
C SER A 264 -10.77 -0.67 -0.58
N HIS A 265 -9.98 0.39 -0.41
CA HIS A 265 -8.74 0.66 -1.12
C HIS A 265 -7.57 0.41 -0.19
N LEU A 266 -6.77 -0.62 -0.46
CA LEU A 266 -5.53 -0.94 0.24
C LEU A 266 -4.36 -0.54 -0.65
N ALA A 267 -3.54 0.41 -0.18
CA ALA A 267 -2.45 0.95 -0.98
C ALA A 267 -1.15 1.04 -0.19
N ILE A 268 -0.03 0.72 -0.86
CA ILE A 268 1.33 0.78 -0.31
C ILE A 268 2.26 1.48 -1.30
N HIS A 269 3.29 2.15 -0.80
CA HIS A 269 4.32 2.75 -1.65
C HIS A 269 5.73 2.19 -1.35
N ALA A 270 6.66 2.46 -2.25
CA ALA A 270 8.06 2.10 -2.10
C ALA A 270 8.66 2.63 -0.79
N GLY A 271 9.46 1.83 -0.10
CA GLY A 271 10.20 2.21 1.11
C GLY A 271 9.40 2.19 2.41
N THR A 272 8.08 2.01 2.37
CA THR A 272 7.23 2.11 3.56
C THR A 272 6.83 0.76 4.13
N ARG A 273 6.52 0.73 5.45
CA ARG A 273 5.78 -0.34 6.12
C ARG A 273 4.28 -0.07 6.18
N LEU A 274 3.87 1.16 5.86
CA LEU A 274 2.48 1.61 5.99
C LEU A 274 1.62 1.15 4.81
N THR A 275 0.50 0.51 5.12
CA THR A 275 -0.62 0.42 4.18
C THR A 275 -1.63 1.50 4.50
N LYS A 276 -1.98 2.29 3.50
CA LYS A 276 -3.12 3.21 3.54
C LYS A 276 -4.40 2.43 3.25
N HIS A 277 -5.36 2.48 4.17
CA HIS A 277 -6.68 1.92 3.96
C HIS A 277 -7.69 3.06 3.83
N SER A 278 -8.20 3.26 2.62
CA SER A 278 -9.26 4.24 2.34
C SER A 278 -10.56 3.52 2.03
N ILE A 279 -11.63 3.93 2.69
CA ILE A 279 -12.93 3.27 2.65
C ILE A 279 -13.99 4.27 2.19
N CYS A 280 -14.89 3.83 1.31
CA CYS A 280 -16.08 4.56 0.92
C CYS A 280 -17.31 3.69 1.19
N ILE A 281 -18.30 4.24 1.92
CA ILE A 281 -19.57 3.59 2.24
C ILE A 281 -20.68 4.39 1.59
N HIS A 282 -21.47 3.74 0.77
CA HIS A 282 -22.49 4.43 -0.03
C HIS A 282 -23.85 4.59 0.68
N ASN A 283 -24.19 3.71 1.62
CA ASN A 283 -25.54 3.63 2.21
C ASN A 283 -25.61 4.01 3.70
N GLY A 284 -24.59 4.70 4.19
CA GLY A 284 -24.56 5.21 5.57
C GLY A 284 -24.32 4.10 6.62
N LEU A 285 -23.27 4.24 7.38
CA LEU A 285 -22.95 3.41 8.54
C LEU A 285 -22.49 4.35 9.66
N GLU A 286 -22.94 4.14 10.88
CA GLU A 286 -22.63 5.02 12.00
C GLU A 286 -21.16 4.91 12.44
N ASN A 287 -20.59 3.71 12.32
CA ASN A 287 -19.20 3.46 12.70
C ASN A 287 -18.54 2.38 11.84
N LEU A 288 -17.24 2.48 11.74
CA LEU A 288 -16.34 1.43 11.30
C LEU A 288 -15.42 1.04 12.45
N VAL A 289 -15.00 -0.21 12.51
CA VAL A 289 -14.02 -0.69 13.47
C VAL A 289 -12.84 -1.30 12.75
N THR A 290 -11.66 -1.04 13.28
CA THR A 290 -10.41 -1.72 12.93
C THR A 290 -9.65 -2.05 14.21
N GLY A 291 -8.59 -2.84 14.12
CA GLY A 291 -7.86 -3.21 15.34
C GLY A 291 -6.63 -4.05 15.10
N LEU A 292 -6.06 -4.49 16.21
CA LEU A 292 -4.88 -5.34 16.31
C LEU A 292 -5.21 -6.60 17.07
N VAL A 293 -4.57 -7.72 16.71
CA VAL A 293 -4.70 -8.99 17.44
C VAL A 293 -4.22 -8.85 18.87
N LYS A 294 -5.03 -9.24 19.83
CA LYS A 294 -4.67 -9.21 21.24
C LYS A 294 -3.73 -10.37 21.59
N THR A 295 -2.43 -10.12 21.52
CA THR A 295 -1.39 -11.11 21.76
C THR A 295 -0.89 -11.03 23.21
N LYS A 296 -0.96 -12.15 23.93
CA LYS A 296 -0.50 -12.21 25.31
C LYS A 296 1.00 -11.99 25.41
N GLY A 297 1.42 -11.13 26.35
CA GLY A 297 2.83 -10.85 26.62
C GLY A 297 3.45 -9.77 25.73
N CYS A 298 2.64 -9.14 24.86
CA CYS A 298 3.06 -7.96 24.12
C CYS A 298 2.72 -6.68 24.89
N SER A 299 3.56 -5.66 24.73
CA SER A 299 3.31 -4.31 25.23
C SER A 299 2.27 -3.62 24.36
N TYR A 300 1.22 -3.09 24.99
CA TYR A 300 0.28 -2.18 24.33
C TYR A 300 0.80 -0.76 24.43
N ILE A 301 0.92 -0.09 23.30
CA ILE A 301 1.46 1.26 23.18
C ILE A 301 0.39 2.13 22.51
N GLU A 302 0.17 3.32 23.03
CA GLU A 302 -0.65 4.32 22.39
C GLU A 302 0.01 5.68 22.45
N GLY A 303 -0.18 6.48 21.41
CA GLY A 303 0.37 7.81 21.34
C GLY A 303 -0.55 8.78 20.63
N ALA A 304 -0.43 10.03 21.09
CA ALA A 304 -0.97 11.19 20.44
C ALA A 304 0.17 12.21 20.39
N PRO A 305 0.14 13.15 19.45
CA PRO A 305 1.14 14.20 19.41
C PRO A 305 1.18 15.00 20.71
N HIS A 306 2.37 15.46 21.07
CA HIS A 306 2.59 16.28 22.28
C HIS A 306 1.92 17.65 22.18
N ASP A 307 1.66 18.13 20.98
CA ASP A 307 0.86 19.31 20.74
C ASP A 307 -0.53 18.89 20.22
N ASN A 308 -1.58 19.51 20.70
CA ASN A 308 -2.96 19.25 20.24
C ASN A 308 -3.18 19.63 18.75
N SER A 309 -2.12 19.94 18.00
CA SER A 309 -2.16 20.44 16.62
C SER A 309 -2.23 19.34 15.58
N SER A 310 -1.96 18.09 15.93
CA SER A 310 -1.96 17.00 14.97
C SER A 310 -3.12 16.05 15.16
N ASP A 311 -3.79 15.74 14.05
CA ASP A 311 -4.94 14.85 14.01
C ASP A 311 -4.60 13.38 14.16
N TRP A 312 -3.41 12.95 13.72
CA TRP A 312 -3.04 11.53 13.68
C TRP A 312 -2.58 11.02 15.04
N ARG A 313 -3.07 9.83 15.38
CA ARG A 313 -2.79 9.08 16.61
C ARG A 313 -2.57 7.62 16.27
N TYR A 314 -2.09 6.82 17.23
CA TYR A 314 -1.92 5.39 17.03
C TYR A 314 -2.27 4.57 18.26
N ILE A 315 -2.59 3.30 18.01
CA ILE A 315 -2.45 2.17 18.92
C ILE A 315 -1.48 1.18 18.31
N ALA A 316 -0.69 0.52 19.13
CA ALA A 316 0.31 -0.43 18.66
C ALA A 316 0.56 -1.54 19.67
N LEU A 317 1.13 -2.64 19.20
CA LEU A 317 1.62 -3.76 20.00
C LEU A 317 3.07 -4.04 19.61
N TRP A 318 3.89 -4.32 20.62
CA TRP A 318 5.26 -4.76 20.45
C TRP A 318 5.55 -5.98 21.28
N GLY A 319 6.20 -6.98 20.73
CA GLY A 319 6.65 -8.16 21.43
C GLY A 319 6.74 -9.41 20.57
N LYS A 320 6.88 -10.55 21.22
CA LYS A 320 7.02 -11.86 20.53
C LYS A 320 5.67 -12.36 20.03
N GLN A 321 5.17 -11.71 18.98
CA GLN A 321 3.91 -12.09 18.32
C GLN A 321 4.11 -12.68 16.93
N SER A 322 5.35 -12.72 16.42
CA SER A 322 5.68 -13.43 15.19
C SER A 322 5.57 -14.95 15.40
N LEU A 323 5.09 -15.65 14.38
CA LEU A 323 5.08 -17.12 14.35
C LEU A 323 6.50 -17.73 14.38
N MET A 324 7.51 -16.92 14.08
CA MET A 324 8.91 -17.30 14.17
C MET A 324 9.48 -17.18 15.60
N GLY A 325 8.66 -16.69 16.57
CA GLY A 325 9.04 -16.56 17.97
C GLY A 325 9.89 -15.33 18.29
N ASP A 326 10.03 -14.41 17.37
CA ASP A 326 10.77 -13.15 17.49
C ASP A 326 9.84 -11.94 17.61
N ASN A 327 10.41 -10.73 17.70
CA ASN A 327 9.62 -9.53 17.92
C ASN A 327 8.96 -9.05 16.60
N LEU A 328 7.74 -8.62 16.75
CA LEU A 328 6.94 -7.98 15.71
C LEU A 328 6.22 -6.79 16.32
N GLY A 329 6.35 -5.63 15.69
CA GLY A 329 5.54 -4.45 15.96
C GLY A 329 4.35 -4.41 15.01
N THR A 330 3.15 -4.16 15.54
CA THR A 330 1.94 -3.91 14.73
C THR A 330 1.29 -2.62 15.19
N ALA A 331 0.77 -1.80 14.26
CA ALA A 331 0.19 -0.50 14.58
C ALA A 331 -0.99 -0.14 13.68
N ILE A 332 -1.94 0.62 14.25
CA ILE A 332 -3.01 1.32 13.54
C ILE A 332 -2.83 2.82 13.77
N PHE A 333 -2.85 3.60 12.70
CA PHE A 333 -2.83 5.07 12.76
C PHE A 333 -4.17 5.61 12.26
N PHE A 334 -4.78 6.48 13.03
CA PHE A 334 -6.10 7.03 12.77
C PHE A 334 -6.18 8.51 13.14
N ARG A 335 -7.13 9.24 12.57
CA ARG A 335 -7.36 10.63 12.95
C ARG A 335 -8.13 10.73 14.25
N GLY A 336 -7.66 11.58 15.17
CA GLY A 336 -8.34 11.82 16.45
C GLY A 336 -9.77 12.32 16.27
N ASN A 337 -10.02 13.13 15.26
CA ASN A 337 -11.36 13.66 14.96
C ASN A 337 -12.37 12.60 14.45
N ASP A 338 -11.86 11.49 13.94
CA ASP A 338 -12.71 10.36 13.50
C ASP A 338 -12.97 9.37 14.63
N LEU A 339 -12.26 9.47 15.76
CA LEU A 339 -12.36 8.52 16.88
C LEU A 339 -13.69 8.66 17.62
N ILE A 340 -14.47 7.59 17.66
CA ILE A 340 -15.62 7.45 18.55
C ILE A 340 -15.15 6.94 19.89
N GLN A 341 -14.45 5.82 19.91
CA GLN A 341 -13.88 5.21 21.12
C GLN A 341 -12.76 4.21 20.79
N LYS A 342 -11.86 4.00 21.73
CA LYS A 342 -11.03 2.79 21.81
C LYS A 342 -11.78 1.74 22.64
N SER A 343 -11.68 0.49 22.24
CA SER A 343 -12.34 -0.64 22.90
C SER A 343 -11.46 -1.88 22.79
N GLU A 344 -11.89 -2.95 23.40
CA GLU A 344 -11.31 -4.28 23.21
C GLU A 344 -12.40 -5.34 23.28
N ASP A 345 -12.15 -6.47 22.65
CA ASP A 345 -12.88 -7.71 22.85
C ASP A 345 -11.90 -8.84 23.24
N ASP A 346 -12.35 -10.08 23.23
CA ASP A 346 -11.50 -11.22 23.62
C ASP A 346 -10.31 -11.43 22.69
N LEU A 347 -10.39 -10.95 21.44
CA LEU A 347 -9.43 -11.21 20.38
C LEU A 347 -8.66 -9.98 19.91
N ASN A 348 -9.20 -8.77 20.17
CA ASN A 348 -8.71 -7.56 19.54
C ASN A 348 -8.58 -6.38 20.50
N TYR A 349 -7.58 -5.52 20.24
CA TYR A 349 -7.62 -4.11 20.62
C TYR A 349 -8.23 -3.31 19.46
N LEU A 350 -9.25 -2.52 19.74
CA LEU A 350 -10.15 -1.95 18.74
C LEU A 350 -10.10 -0.42 18.72
N VAL A 351 -10.20 0.13 17.53
CA VAL A 351 -10.45 1.55 17.27
C VAL A 351 -11.76 1.68 16.49
N VAL A 352 -12.75 2.30 17.13
CA VAL A 352 -14.06 2.56 16.53
C VAL A 352 -14.05 3.98 15.97
N LEU A 353 -14.29 4.11 14.67
CA LEU A 353 -14.14 5.34 13.92
C LEU A 353 -15.47 5.75 13.25
N LYS A 354 -15.68 7.06 13.14
CA LYS A 354 -16.84 7.65 12.47
C LYS A 354 -16.47 8.02 11.03
N PRO A 355 -17.12 7.42 10.02
CA PRO A 355 -16.90 7.82 8.64
C PRO A 355 -17.48 9.22 8.38
N GLY A 356 -16.62 10.15 7.93
CA GLY A 356 -17.02 11.50 7.54
C GLY A 356 -17.59 11.54 6.13
N GLY A 357 -18.92 11.79 5.98
CA GLY A 357 -19.56 11.79 4.66
C GLY A 357 -19.47 10.44 3.93
N GLY A 358 -19.50 9.33 4.66
CA GLY A 358 -19.33 7.99 4.10
C GLY A 358 -17.89 7.61 3.76
N ARG A 359 -16.89 8.38 4.17
CA ARG A 359 -15.47 8.13 3.88
C ARG A 359 -14.66 8.05 5.16
N LEU A 360 -13.69 7.16 5.15
CA LEU A 360 -12.73 7.00 6.24
C LEU A 360 -11.35 6.64 5.66
N THR A 361 -10.31 7.15 6.28
CA THR A 361 -8.93 6.73 5.97
C THR A 361 -8.17 6.51 7.26
N TYR A 362 -7.53 5.36 7.38
CA TYR A 362 -6.56 5.04 8.41
C TYR A 362 -5.36 4.33 7.78
N TYR A 363 -4.31 4.12 8.57
CA TYR A 363 -3.14 3.35 8.13
C TYR A 363 -2.87 2.23 9.13
N PHE A 364 -2.19 1.20 8.65
CA PHE A 364 -1.60 0.18 9.51
C PHE A 364 -0.19 -0.17 9.05
N ALA A 365 0.61 -0.70 9.97
CA ALA A 365 1.99 -1.09 9.71
C ALA A 365 2.38 -2.30 10.52
N ALA A 366 3.26 -3.12 9.94
CA ALA A 366 3.98 -4.18 10.61
C ALA A 366 5.48 -3.96 10.48
N ALA A 367 6.22 -4.18 11.55
CA ALA A 367 7.67 -4.07 11.63
C ALA A 367 8.24 -5.33 12.27
N TRP A 368 8.84 -6.19 11.45
CA TRP A 368 9.40 -7.44 11.91
C TRP A 368 10.88 -7.30 12.27
N GLU A 369 11.27 -7.85 13.39
CA GLU A 369 12.68 -7.80 13.86
C GLU A 369 13.67 -8.39 12.86
N ALA A 370 13.28 -9.39 12.05
CA ALA A 370 14.15 -10.08 11.11
C ALA A 370 14.21 -9.47 9.70
N GLU A 371 13.47 -8.39 9.43
CA GLU A 371 13.57 -7.68 8.15
C GLU A 371 14.93 -6.98 7.99
N PRO A 372 15.39 -6.66 6.76
CA PRO A 372 16.58 -5.84 6.56
C PRO A 372 16.44 -4.50 7.29
N ASP A 373 17.42 -4.12 8.10
CA ASP A 373 17.37 -2.93 8.97
C ASP A 373 16.11 -2.90 9.87
N GLY A 374 15.71 -4.10 10.34
CA GLY A 374 14.53 -4.29 11.16
C GLY A 374 14.65 -3.64 12.54
N ILE A 375 13.49 -3.23 13.04
CA ILE A 375 13.34 -2.66 14.39
C ILE A 375 13.53 -3.77 15.43
N LYS A 376 14.41 -3.58 16.41
CA LYS A 376 14.83 -4.61 17.36
C LYS A 376 14.28 -4.42 18.78
N THR A 377 13.91 -3.20 19.13
CA THR A 377 13.50 -2.84 20.48
C THR A 377 12.16 -2.10 20.49
N GLU A 378 11.48 -2.14 21.63
CA GLU A 378 10.25 -1.36 21.85
C GLU A 378 10.48 0.15 21.71
N GLY A 379 11.65 0.64 22.16
CA GLY A 379 12.04 2.05 22.04
C GLY A 379 12.17 2.48 20.57
N GLU A 380 12.92 1.72 19.76
CA GLU A 380 13.04 1.98 18.32
C GLU A 380 11.67 1.90 17.61
N PHE A 381 10.78 1.00 18.06
CA PHE A 381 9.44 0.91 17.51
C PHE A 381 8.60 2.13 17.89
N THR A 382 8.70 2.61 19.12
CA THR A 382 8.03 3.83 19.58
C THR A 382 8.51 5.04 18.79
N ASP A 383 9.83 5.18 18.59
CA ASP A 383 10.40 6.25 17.77
C ASP A 383 9.86 6.21 16.32
N TYR A 384 9.77 5.02 15.73
CA TYR A 384 9.15 4.82 14.40
C TYR A 384 7.69 5.25 14.37
N LEU A 385 6.89 4.93 15.40
CA LEU A 385 5.48 5.32 15.50
C LEU A 385 5.32 6.84 15.61
N GLU A 386 6.11 7.49 16.44
CA GLU A 386 6.09 8.94 16.64
C GLU A 386 6.54 9.69 15.38
N GLN A 387 7.61 9.22 14.74
CA GLN A 387 8.04 9.76 13.44
C GLN A 387 6.94 9.60 12.38
N THR A 388 6.30 8.44 12.31
CA THR A 388 5.20 8.18 11.37
C THR A 388 4.03 9.15 11.58
N VAL A 389 3.63 9.37 12.82
CA VAL A 389 2.58 10.37 13.16
C VAL A 389 2.98 11.77 12.70
N MET A 390 4.23 12.17 12.96
CA MET A 390 4.72 13.46 12.52
C MET A 390 4.71 13.58 10.98
N GLU A 391 5.10 12.54 10.28
CA GLU A 391 5.09 12.51 8.81
C GLU A 391 3.68 12.56 8.22
N LEU A 392 2.72 11.82 8.80
CA LEU A 392 1.32 11.84 8.39
C LEU A 392 0.67 13.22 8.62
N ASN A 393 1.07 13.93 9.67
CA ASN A 393 0.59 15.29 9.95
C ASN A 393 1.27 16.36 9.06
N ASN A 394 2.44 16.06 8.56
CA ASN A 394 3.26 16.97 7.77
C ASN A 394 3.67 16.35 6.43
N PRO A 395 2.73 16.05 5.52
CA PRO A 395 3.06 15.47 4.22
C PRO A 395 3.99 16.41 3.43
N ILE A 396 4.78 15.84 2.52
CA ILE A 396 5.64 16.62 1.63
C ILE A 396 4.78 17.63 0.87
N LYS A 397 5.17 18.90 0.91
CA LYS A 397 4.48 19.98 0.21
C LYS A 397 4.91 20.03 -1.23
N VAL A 398 3.93 20.03 -2.14
CA VAL A 398 4.16 20.23 -3.59
C VAL A 398 3.78 21.65 -3.95
N ILE A 399 4.72 22.41 -4.50
CA ILE A 399 4.60 23.84 -4.83
C ILE A 399 4.67 23.95 -6.35
N TYR A 400 3.56 24.27 -6.97
CA TYR A 400 3.36 24.32 -8.43
C TYR A 400 3.78 25.65 -9.05
#